data_28f3105f70ea4846c0fbe60cbd449f8e
#
_entry.id   28f3105f70ea4846c0fbe60cbd449f8e
#
_cell.length_a   1.000
_cell.length_b   1.000
_cell.length_c   1.000
_cell.angle_alpha   90.00
_cell.angle_beta   90.00
_cell.angle_gamma   90.00
#
_symmetry.space_group_name_H-M   'P 1'
#
loop_
_entity.id
_entity.type
_entity.pdbx_description
1 polymer ?
#
loop_
_entity_poly.entity_id
_entity_poly.type
_entity_poly.pdbx_seq_one_letter_code
_entity_poly.pdbx_strand_id
1 'polypeptide(L)'
;MSSFGVIERIKTIDNIIVNKEHLSNNMKKIFTTTLIFSFTLFNSCEDVNVALPGNTQDLDPKPPTGSIEWSVPAVGVDDEGRALLNENSAAGITIGILNATDPNPDDEVSYAIASQLMDNTSINYFVLNSDSDDNITSLELSNGSINYEALTGSKQVDVTIRVSDDSPEPQSNDFSFTIKIENVNETPIFSNLGQIKRFADEYVDYESPRIEWTDTDEGDNPELTTSNLPGWLSIDSEGNIGSSYPPESGDVGNHEFLLKITDEGDITVQEEINIEVRENLAPEFTNLGSIPSAIRVGCYDDNDNIVDLSWRDPNNSAAQFNGNDVVTFTHEGTGSINWLNFDNDDNGKLFCVRAPENGDAGTASITISLQDNRPSRPLGTEYSFELELLENDAPQFSNLGNFPSAIPAGETTEFNVDWFDLNGDVIDFSVTAYFSWLAWDSSGNITINPTDSHVGSYTISFNASDGCYTTTVEKTFTVEE
;
A
#
# COMPACT_ATOMS: atom_id res chain seq x y z
N MET A 1 -26.31 8.67 -25.66
CA MET A 1 -26.62 10.10 -25.50
C MET A 1 -25.30 10.73 -25.05
N SER A 2 -24.64 11.61 -25.70
CA SER A 2 -24.74 12.17 -27.07
C SER A 2 -23.42 12.87 -27.33
N SER A 3 -22.87 12.56 -28.45
CA SER A 3 -21.78 13.27 -29.09
C SER A 3 -22.21 14.72 -29.41
N PHE A 4 -21.81 15.65 -28.59
CA PHE A 4 -21.82 17.08 -28.93
C PHE A 4 -20.79 17.80 -28.06
N GLY A 5 -19.59 18.06 -28.60
CA GLY A 5 -18.56 18.79 -27.87
C GLY A 5 -17.19 18.88 -28.54
N VAL A 6 -17.05 18.44 -29.78
CA VAL A 6 -15.72 18.39 -30.46
C VAL A 6 -15.65 19.30 -31.71
N ILE A 7 -16.70 19.99 -32.10
CA ILE A 7 -16.75 20.74 -33.39
C ILE A 7 -16.47 22.24 -33.22
N GLU A 8 -16.41 22.79 -32.03
CA GLU A 8 -16.21 24.26 -31.84
C GLU A 8 -14.74 24.69 -31.62
N ARG A 9 -13.78 23.76 -31.53
CA ARG A 9 -12.35 24.11 -31.37
C ARG A 9 -11.50 24.10 -32.66
N ILE A 10 -12.09 23.74 -33.79
CA ILE A 10 -11.35 23.69 -35.09
C ILE A 10 -11.55 24.97 -35.92
N LYS A 11 -12.50 25.85 -35.58
CA LYS A 11 -12.74 27.12 -36.31
C LYS A 11 -11.88 28.29 -35.86
N THR A 12 -11.06 28.18 -34.85
CA THR A 12 -10.24 29.29 -34.32
C THR A 12 -8.79 29.23 -34.79
N ILE A 13 -8.35 28.14 -35.44
CA ILE A 13 -6.98 27.98 -35.95
C ILE A 13 -6.81 28.41 -37.41
N ASP A 14 -7.87 28.36 -38.20
CA ASP A 14 -7.79 28.77 -39.63
C ASP A 14 -7.79 30.28 -39.85
N ASN A 15 -8.08 31.11 -38.87
CA ASN A 15 -8.05 32.58 -38.98
C ASN A 15 -6.72 33.23 -38.59
N ILE A 16 -5.71 32.47 -38.17
CA ILE A 16 -4.38 33.00 -37.80
C ILE A 16 -3.37 32.77 -38.94
N ILE A 17 -3.62 31.81 -39.83
CA ILE A 17 -2.70 31.48 -40.92
C ILE A 17 -2.92 32.37 -42.17
N VAL A 18 -4.09 32.97 -42.33
CA VAL A 18 -4.39 33.81 -43.52
C VAL A 18 -3.80 35.22 -43.43
N ASN A 19 -3.35 35.69 -42.23
CA ASN A 19 -2.78 37.03 -42.09
C ASN A 19 -1.26 37.13 -42.23
N LYS A 20 -0.56 36.01 -42.41
CA LYS A 20 0.92 36.04 -42.58
C LYS A 20 1.38 36.06 -44.05
N GLU A 21 0.51 35.71 -44.98
CA GLU A 21 0.86 35.76 -46.41
C GLU A 21 0.60 37.11 -47.10
N HIS A 22 -0.10 38.03 -46.44
CA HIS A 22 -0.41 39.35 -47.02
C HIS A 22 0.59 40.45 -46.69
N LEU A 23 1.56 40.18 -45.79
CA LEU A 23 2.63 41.13 -45.42
C LEU A 23 3.96 40.94 -46.18
N SER A 24 4.13 39.81 -46.86
CA SER A 24 5.35 39.48 -47.58
C SER A 24 5.41 40.06 -49.02
N ASN A 25 4.29 40.46 -49.62
CA ASN A 25 4.26 40.90 -51.03
C ASN A 25 4.32 42.39 -51.27
N ASN A 26 4.35 43.25 -50.22
CA ASN A 26 4.45 44.70 -50.40
C ASN A 26 5.85 45.29 -50.16
N MET A 27 6.83 44.50 -49.77
CA MET A 27 8.21 44.98 -49.59
C MET A 27 9.19 44.61 -50.72
N LYS A 28 8.75 43.81 -51.71
CA LYS A 28 9.60 43.43 -52.87
C LYS A 28 9.45 44.32 -54.07
N LYS A 29 8.86 45.51 -53.97
CA LYS A 29 8.60 46.38 -55.14
C LYS A 29 9.25 47.76 -55.10
N ILE A 30 10.25 47.99 -54.28
CA ILE A 30 10.90 49.35 -54.17
C ILE A 30 12.37 49.40 -54.61
N PHE A 31 13.03 48.27 -54.92
CA PHE A 31 14.41 48.32 -55.41
C PHE A 31 14.59 47.64 -56.77
N THR A 32 13.96 48.17 -57.81
CA THR A 32 14.41 47.93 -59.20
C THR A 32 13.98 49.07 -60.08
N THR A 33 14.66 50.16 -60.08
CA THR A 33 14.67 51.07 -61.23
C THR A 33 15.93 51.94 -61.17
N THR A 34 16.75 51.74 -62.15
CA THR A 34 17.62 52.73 -62.80
C THR A 34 19.07 52.82 -62.31
N LEU A 35 19.99 52.20 -63.02
CA LEU A 35 20.93 53.01 -63.84
C LEU A 35 21.59 52.14 -64.90
N ILE A 36 21.14 52.31 -66.17
CA ILE A 36 21.94 51.99 -67.39
C ILE A 36 22.71 53.25 -67.71
N PHE A 37 23.99 53.19 -67.76
CA PHE A 37 24.78 54.14 -68.54
C PHE A 37 25.86 53.40 -69.31
N SER A 38 25.92 53.74 -70.58
CA SER A 38 26.61 53.17 -71.66
C SER A 38 28.13 53.20 -71.59
N PHE A 39 28.72 52.09 -72.01
CA PHE A 39 30.11 52.00 -72.43
C PHE A 39 30.33 52.75 -73.73
N THR A 40 31.29 53.63 -73.77
CA THR A 40 32.00 54.02 -74.96
C THR A 40 33.51 53.93 -74.70
N LEU A 41 34.12 53.01 -75.51
CA LEU A 41 35.58 52.87 -75.54
C LEU A 41 36.31 54.16 -75.99
N PHE A 42 37.37 54.45 -75.30
CA PHE A 42 38.56 55.09 -75.95
C PHE A 42 39.83 54.46 -75.40
N ASN A 43 40.55 53.78 -76.29
CA ASN A 43 41.99 53.49 -76.14
C ASN A 43 42.78 54.73 -76.20
N SER A 44 43.62 55.00 -75.20
CA SER A 44 44.96 55.59 -75.34
C SER A 44 45.77 55.28 -74.13
N CYS A 45 46.90 54.65 -74.39
CA CYS A 45 47.99 54.41 -73.48
C CYS A 45 48.69 55.74 -73.18
N GLU A 46 48.80 56.13 -71.95
CA GLU A 46 49.89 56.93 -71.41
C GLU A 46 50.03 56.68 -69.89
N ASP A 47 51.20 56.23 -69.48
CA ASP A 47 51.59 56.08 -68.16
C ASP A 47 51.52 57.42 -67.41
N VAL A 48 50.55 57.65 -66.57
CA VAL A 48 50.54 58.68 -65.57
C VAL A 48 50.67 57.99 -64.17
N ASN A 49 51.89 58.03 -63.73
CA ASN A 49 52.25 57.73 -62.35
C ASN A 49 51.59 58.78 -61.42
N VAL A 50 50.38 58.60 -61.02
CA VAL A 50 49.77 59.36 -59.94
C VAL A 50 50.08 58.57 -58.64
N ALA A 51 51.08 59.02 -57.91
CA ALA A 51 51.24 58.65 -56.54
C ALA A 51 49.95 59.10 -55.77
N LEU A 52 49.07 58.23 -55.51
CA LEU A 52 48.03 58.43 -54.49
C LEU A 52 48.76 58.64 -53.15
N PRO A 53 48.42 59.65 -52.37
CA PRO A 53 48.93 59.73 -51.02
C PRO A 53 48.55 58.46 -50.30
N GLY A 54 49.54 57.65 -49.99
CA GLY A 54 49.36 56.45 -49.23
C GLY A 54 48.74 56.78 -47.88
N ASN A 55 47.48 56.45 -47.75
CA ASN A 55 46.96 56.15 -46.46
C ASN A 55 47.45 54.70 -46.15
N THR A 56 48.70 54.61 -45.69
CA THR A 56 49.14 53.40 -45.02
C THR A 56 48.45 53.44 -43.65
N GLN A 57 47.24 52.99 -43.64
CA GLN A 57 46.68 52.45 -42.40
C GLN A 57 47.71 51.43 -41.92
N ASP A 58 48.12 51.61 -40.70
CA ASP A 58 48.97 50.70 -39.98
C ASP A 58 48.29 49.34 -40.01
N LEU A 59 48.66 48.47 -40.95
CA LEU A 59 48.14 47.13 -41.13
C LEU A 59 48.76 46.11 -40.18
N ASP A 60 49.37 46.61 -39.08
CA ASP A 60 49.86 45.72 -38.02
C ASP A 60 48.67 44.99 -37.43
N PRO A 61 48.59 43.65 -37.51
CA PRO A 61 47.43 42.89 -36.98
C PRO A 61 47.32 43.16 -35.49
N LYS A 62 46.16 43.64 -35.06
CA LYS A 62 45.83 43.95 -33.66
C LYS A 62 44.67 43.01 -33.21
N PRO A 63 44.83 42.46 -32.02
CA PRO A 63 43.76 41.56 -31.52
C PRO A 63 42.44 42.32 -31.27
N PRO A 64 41.29 41.69 -31.55
CA PRO A 64 40.00 42.25 -31.22
C PRO A 64 39.81 42.38 -29.72
N THR A 65 38.86 43.22 -29.30
CA THR A 65 38.45 43.40 -27.91
C THR A 65 36.98 43.01 -27.76
N GLY A 66 36.68 42.21 -26.72
CA GLY A 66 35.33 41.72 -26.47
C GLY A 66 34.70 42.23 -25.18
N SER A 67 33.41 42.21 -25.13
CA SER A 67 32.60 42.50 -23.94
C SER A 67 31.31 41.71 -23.99
N ILE A 68 30.58 41.70 -22.86
CA ILE A 68 29.22 41.12 -22.79
C ILE A 68 28.22 42.18 -22.31
N GLU A 69 27.05 42.19 -22.92
CA GLU A 69 25.89 42.93 -22.46
C GLU A 69 24.86 41.96 -21.86
N TRP A 70 24.57 42.14 -20.59
CA TRP A 70 23.65 41.22 -19.87
C TRP A 70 22.22 41.32 -20.38
N SER A 71 21.57 40.19 -20.49
CA SER A 71 20.17 40.06 -20.96
C SER A 71 19.18 40.32 -19.80
N VAL A 72 19.02 41.56 -19.40
CA VAL A 72 18.05 41.96 -18.37
C VAL A 72 16.67 42.09 -19.01
N PRO A 73 15.57 41.49 -18.43
CA PRO A 73 15.49 40.93 -17.08
C PRO A 73 15.71 39.42 -17.00
N ALA A 74 16.19 38.75 -18.04
CA ALA A 74 16.43 37.32 -18.01
C ALA A 74 17.45 36.91 -16.94
N VAL A 75 18.43 37.75 -16.68
CA VAL A 75 19.36 37.67 -15.56
C VAL A 75 19.37 38.98 -14.79
N GLY A 76 19.55 38.90 -13.46
CA GLY A 76 19.89 40.07 -12.64
C GLY A 76 21.35 40.50 -12.84
N VAL A 77 21.72 41.66 -12.30
CA VAL A 77 23.10 42.13 -12.24
C VAL A 77 23.36 42.69 -10.84
N ASP A 78 24.42 42.23 -10.20
CA ASP A 78 24.79 42.71 -8.87
C ASP A 78 25.59 44.03 -8.93
N ASP A 79 25.96 44.57 -7.78
CA ASP A 79 26.69 45.82 -7.65
C ASP A 79 28.12 45.74 -8.22
N GLU A 80 28.68 44.54 -8.37
CA GLU A 80 29.99 44.28 -8.99
C GLU A 80 29.88 44.04 -10.51
N GLY A 81 28.67 44.08 -11.07
CA GLY A 81 28.44 43.89 -12.49
C GLY A 81 28.41 42.43 -12.94
N ARG A 82 28.27 41.46 -12.02
CA ARG A 82 28.13 40.04 -12.32
C ARG A 82 26.68 39.71 -12.63
N ALA A 83 26.46 38.82 -13.58
CA ALA A 83 25.13 38.29 -13.84
C ALA A 83 24.67 37.43 -12.68
N LEU A 84 23.40 37.57 -12.29
CA LEU A 84 22.69 36.73 -11.32
C LEU A 84 21.74 35.84 -12.07
N LEU A 85 22.08 34.55 -12.18
CA LEU A 85 21.26 33.53 -12.83
C LEU A 85 20.57 32.73 -11.78
N ASN A 86 19.23 32.78 -11.76
CA ASN A 86 18.46 31.91 -10.91
C ASN A 86 18.70 30.46 -11.29
N GLU A 87 18.85 29.59 -10.30
CA GLU A 87 18.80 28.18 -10.52
C GLU A 87 17.45 27.77 -11.18
N ASN A 88 17.34 26.53 -11.61
CA ASN A 88 16.13 26.01 -12.28
C ASN A 88 15.67 26.79 -13.52
N SER A 89 16.53 27.71 -14.01
CA SER A 89 16.29 28.44 -15.26
C SER A 89 16.22 27.47 -16.46
N ALA A 90 15.37 27.80 -17.43
CA ALA A 90 15.16 26.95 -18.59
C ALA A 90 16.40 26.94 -19.52
N ALA A 91 16.65 25.81 -20.18
CA ALA A 91 17.62 25.72 -21.26
C ALA A 91 17.32 26.72 -22.39
N GLY A 92 18.35 27.29 -23.00
CA GLY A 92 18.22 28.27 -24.08
C GLY A 92 17.92 29.70 -23.59
N ILE A 93 17.87 29.94 -22.27
CA ILE A 93 17.77 31.30 -21.77
C ILE A 93 19.06 32.08 -22.16
N THR A 94 18.89 33.25 -22.75
CA THR A 94 20.00 34.14 -23.10
C THR A 94 20.53 34.83 -21.85
N ILE A 95 21.80 34.59 -21.52
CA ILE A 95 22.51 35.20 -20.39
C ILE A 95 23.02 36.59 -20.76
N GLY A 96 23.53 36.73 -21.97
CA GLY A 96 24.02 37.99 -22.48
C GLY A 96 24.40 37.93 -23.96
N ILE A 97 24.53 39.11 -24.56
CA ILE A 97 24.95 39.28 -25.96
C ILE A 97 26.42 39.62 -25.94
N LEU A 98 27.21 38.92 -26.78
CA LEU A 98 28.63 39.18 -26.96
C LEU A 98 28.83 40.30 -27.98
N ASN A 99 29.66 41.25 -27.64
CA ASN A 99 30.05 42.33 -28.50
C ASN A 99 31.58 42.34 -28.65
N ALA A 100 32.06 42.54 -29.87
CA ALA A 100 33.49 42.74 -30.09
C ALA A 100 33.74 43.86 -31.10
N THR A 101 34.89 44.49 -30.96
CA THR A 101 35.40 45.48 -31.92
C THR A 101 36.81 45.10 -32.30
N ASP A 102 37.08 45.13 -33.60
CA ASP A 102 38.42 44.96 -34.12
C ASP A 102 38.99 46.31 -34.52
N PRO A 103 40.25 46.61 -34.15
CA PRO A 103 40.95 47.84 -34.61
C PRO A 103 41.21 47.87 -36.12
N ASN A 104 41.14 46.67 -36.77
CA ASN A 104 41.24 46.50 -38.23
C ASN A 104 39.83 46.42 -38.81
N PRO A 105 39.31 47.49 -39.40
CA PRO A 105 37.84 47.59 -39.65
C PRO A 105 37.29 46.67 -40.73
N ASP A 106 38.14 45.97 -41.46
CA ASP A 106 37.74 45.03 -42.51
C ASP A 106 37.74 43.55 -42.02
N ASP A 107 38.22 43.30 -40.78
CA ASP A 107 38.31 41.95 -40.23
C ASP A 107 36.99 41.58 -39.50
N GLU A 108 36.48 40.35 -39.77
CA GLU A 108 35.32 39.78 -39.10
C GLU A 108 35.74 39.09 -37.81
N VAL A 109 34.93 39.21 -36.79
CA VAL A 109 35.20 38.60 -35.50
C VAL A 109 34.39 37.33 -35.28
N SER A 110 35.02 36.38 -34.59
CA SER A 110 34.39 35.13 -34.15
C SER A 110 34.56 34.88 -32.66
N TYR A 111 33.67 34.12 -32.04
CA TYR A 111 33.65 33.85 -30.61
C TYR A 111 33.78 32.36 -30.32
N ALA A 112 34.51 32.03 -29.27
CA ALA A 112 34.59 30.69 -28.72
C ALA A 112 34.63 30.72 -27.19
N ILE A 113 34.02 29.76 -26.52
CA ILE A 113 34.21 29.59 -25.08
C ILE A 113 35.59 28.96 -24.85
N ALA A 114 36.50 29.72 -24.27
CA ALA A 114 37.83 29.24 -23.94
C ALA A 114 37.83 28.42 -22.64
N SER A 115 37.01 28.81 -21.65
CA SER A 115 36.81 28.04 -20.41
C SER A 115 35.52 28.44 -19.70
N GLN A 116 34.99 27.50 -18.95
CA GLN A 116 33.93 27.67 -17.94
C GLN A 116 34.39 26.96 -16.67
N LEU A 117 34.61 27.68 -15.62
CA LEU A 117 35.19 27.15 -14.39
C LEU A 117 34.32 27.50 -13.19
N MET A 118 34.10 26.53 -12.31
CA MET A 118 33.56 26.72 -10.97
C MET A 118 34.61 26.20 -9.98
N ASP A 119 35.14 27.09 -9.13
CA ASP A 119 36.21 26.76 -8.19
C ASP A 119 37.41 26.05 -8.86
N ASN A 120 37.83 26.51 -10.02
CA ASN A 120 38.87 25.91 -10.90
C ASN A 120 38.52 24.54 -11.49
N THR A 121 37.29 24.07 -11.35
CA THR A 121 36.81 22.84 -11.99
C THR A 121 36.10 23.17 -13.30
N SER A 122 36.49 22.51 -14.40
CA SER A 122 35.83 22.71 -15.69
C SER A 122 34.39 22.18 -15.65
N ILE A 123 33.48 23.02 -16.08
CA ILE A 123 32.04 22.74 -16.21
C ILE A 123 31.56 23.02 -17.64
N ASN A 124 30.31 22.72 -17.95
CA ASN A 124 29.72 22.93 -19.27
C ASN A 124 28.26 23.39 -19.15
N TYR A 125 28.04 24.54 -18.55
CA TYR A 125 26.70 25.09 -18.35
C TYR A 125 26.24 25.99 -19.49
N PHE A 126 27.15 26.63 -20.20
CA PHE A 126 26.84 27.65 -21.19
C PHE A 126 27.29 27.23 -22.59
N VAL A 127 26.58 27.71 -23.60
CA VAL A 127 26.93 27.57 -25.03
C VAL A 127 26.80 28.91 -25.72
N LEU A 128 27.46 29.04 -26.86
CA LEU A 128 27.26 30.17 -27.76
C LEU A 128 26.21 29.81 -28.81
N ASN A 129 25.29 30.73 -29.01
CA ASN A 129 24.29 30.66 -30.08
C ASN A 129 24.49 31.88 -30.99
N SER A 130 24.75 31.65 -32.28
CA SER A 130 24.97 32.71 -33.26
C SER A 130 23.79 32.80 -34.20
N ASP A 131 23.16 33.95 -34.27
CA ASP A 131 22.14 34.27 -35.24
C ASP A 131 22.79 34.93 -36.47
N SER A 132 22.82 34.18 -37.58
CA SER A 132 23.44 34.67 -38.82
C SER A 132 22.63 35.76 -39.52
N ASP A 133 21.33 35.88 -39.24
CA ASP A 133 20.46 36.87 -39.86
C ASP A 133 20.67 38.28 -39.25
N ASP A 134 20.92 38.31 -37.94
CA ASP A 134 21.13 39.56 -37.19
C ASP A 134 22.61 39.82 -36.81
N ASN A 135 23.52 38.89 -37.12
CA ASN A 135 24.93 38.90 -36.76
C ASN A 135 25.16 39.09 -35.27
N ILE A 136 24.35 38.43 -34.46
CA ILE A 136 24.38 38.46 -32.99
C ILE A 136 24.88 37.10 -32.48
N THR A 137 25.83 37.11 -31.56
CA THR A 137 26.21 35.92 -30.80
C THR A 137 25.82 36.12 -29.35
N SER A 138 25.03 35.21 -28.84
CA SER A 138 24.56 35.17 -27.45
C SER A 138 25.25 34.07 -26.66
N LEU A 139 25.43 34.30 -25.38
CA LEU A 139 25.72 33.24 -24.39
C LEU A 139 24.41 32.74 -23.83
N GLU A 140 24.19 31.45 -23.93
CA GLU A 140 22.95 30.81 -23.48
C GLU A 140 23.21 29.66 -22.52
N LEU A 141 22.25 29.37 -21.63
CA LEU A 141 22.28 28.19 -20.78
C LEU A 141 22.08 26.94 -21.64
N SER A 142 23.03 26.01 -21.65
CA SER A 142 23.01 24.84 -22.56
C SER A 142 22.02 23.78 -22.11
N ASN A 143 22.00 23.50 -20.82
CA ASN A 143 21.09 22.53 -20.19
C ASN A 143 20.25 23.25 -19.15
N GLY A 144 18.94 23.04 -19.15
CA GLY A 144 18.07 23.56 -18.09
C GLY A 144 18.42 22.99 -16.73
N SER A 145 17.98 23.68 -15.69
CA SER A 145 18.07 23.27 -14.28
C SER A 145 19.50 23.06 -13.75
N ILE A 146 20.25 24.14 -13.58
CA ILE A 146 21.29 24.15 -12.56
C ILE A 146 20.55 24.11 -11.22
N ASN A 147 20.89 23.14 -10.36
CA ASN A 147 20.33 23.01 -9.02
C ASN A 147 21.37 23.57 -8.04
N TYR A 148 21.00 24.59 -7.28
CA TYR A 148 21.89 25.34 -6.39
C TYR A 148 22.40 24.48 -5.23
N GLU A 149 21.56 23.62 -4.66
CA GLU A 149 21.87 22.73 -3.53
C GLU A 149 22.89 21.65 -3.94
N ALA A 150 22.85 21.24 -5.21
CA ALA A 150 23.79 20.26 -5.74
C ALA A 150 25.19 20.88 -5.99
N LEU A 151 25.28 22.21 -6.03
CA LEU A 151 26.56 22.90 -6.22
C LEU A 151 27.36 22.97 -4.91
N THR A 152 28.65 22.72 -5.02
CA THR A 152 29.60 22.93 -3.91
C THR A 152 30.46 24.13 -4.18
N GLY A 153 30.93 24.82 -3.13
CA GLY A 153 31.86 25.91 -3.24
C GLY A 153 31.23 27.29 -3.49
N SER A 154 31.84 28.11 -4.36
CA SER A 154 31.51 29.53 -4.52
C SER A 154 30.16 29.80 -5.20
N LYS A 155 29.56 28.77 -5.86
CA LYS A 155 28.35 28.93 -6.66
C LYS A 155 28.46 30.02 -7.75
N GLN A 156 29.67 30.24 -8.23
CA GLN A 156 30.02 31.22 -9.26
C GLN A 156 30.74 30.53 -10.41
N VAL A 157 30.38 30.92 -11.63
CA VAL A 157 31.01 30.41 -12.86
C VAL A 157 31.80 31.49 -13.51
N ASP A 158 33.10 31.28 -13.59
CA ASP A 158 33.99 32.13 -14.38
C ASP A 158 34.00 31.65 -15.83
N VAL A 159 33.53 32.48 -16.72
CA VAL A 159 33.48 32.21 -18.16
C VAL A 159 34.53 33.06 -18.88
N THR A 160 35.35 32.42 -19.68
CA THR A 160 36.32 33.10 -20.54
C THR A 160 35.91 32.87 -22.00
N ILE A 161 35.71 33.96 -22.70
CA ILE A 161 35.41 33.98 -24.13
C ILE A 161 36.67 34.45 -24.89
N ARG A 162 37.03 33.69 -25.91
CA ARG A 162 38.03 34.06 -26.91
C ARG A 162 37.35 34.73 -28.08
N VAL A 163 37.82 35.93 -28.42
CA VAL A 163 37.47 36.62 -29.66
C VAL A 163 38.66 36.53 -30.61
N SER A 164 38.42 36.15 -31.84
CA SER A 164 39.42 36.01 -32.87
C SER A 164 38.98 36.75 -34.13
N ASP A 165 39.92 37.38 -34.80
CA ASP A 165 39.72 37.95 -36.19
C ASP A 165 39.92 36.86 -37.25
N ASP A 166 39.55 37.17 -38.49
CA ASP A 166 39.72 36.34 -39.66
C ASP A 166 40.87 36.82 -40.59
N SER A 167 41.74 37.69 -40.06
CA SER A 167 42.89 38.18 -40.82
C SER A 167 43.84 37.08 -41.32
N PRO A 168 44.68 37.29 -42.32
CA PRO A 168 45.68 36.31 -42.79
C PRO A 168 46.67 35.85 -41.68
N GLU A 169 46.85 36.64 -40.66
CA GLU A 169 47.62 36.33 -39.41
C GLU A 169 46.70 36.51 -38.21
N PRO A 170 45.76 35.57 -37.95
CA PRO A 170 44.70 35.74 -37.01
C PRO A 170 45.21 36.09 -35.61
N GLN A 171 44.67 37.14 -35.05
CA GLN A 171 44.91 37.55 -33.66
C GLN A 171 43.73 37.18 -32.77
N SER A 172 43.96 37.01 -31.52
CA SER A 172 42.88 36.73 -30.57
C SER A 172 43.14 37.36 -29.21
N ASN A 173 42.06 37.64 -28.50
CA ASN A 173 42.10 38.15 -27.14
C ASN A 173 41.02 37.46 -26.31
N ASP A 174 41.31 37.22 -25.06
CA ASP A 174 40.37 36.61 -24.11
C ASP A 174 39.79 37.70 -23.19
N PHE A 175 38.47 37.61 -22.95
CA PHE A 175 37.83 38.39 -21.89
C PHE A 175 37.02 37.47 -21.00
N SER A 176 36.96 37.81 -19.70
CA SER A 176 36.34 36.98 -18.68
C SER A 176 35.30 37.75 -17.89
N PHE A 177 34.29 37.05 -17.46
CA PHE A 177 33.24 37.54 -16.56
C PHE A 177 32.76 36.41 -15.66
N THR A 178 32.06 36.77 -14.59
CA THR A 178 31.54 35.84 -13.61
C THR A 178 30.01 35.85 -13.65
N ILE A 179 29.38 34.67 -13.62
CA ILE A 179 27.96 34.47 -13.46
C ILE A 179 27.77 33.84 -12.09
N LYS A 180 26.95 34.45 -11.25
CA LYS A 180 26.57 33.91 -9.94
C LYS A 180 25.27 33.17 -10.04
N ILE A 181 25.23 31.94 -9.53
CA ILE A 181 23.99 31.17 -9.42
C ILE A 181 23.30 31.60 -8.13
N GLU A 182 22.03 31.98 -8.26
CA GLU A 182 21.19 32.40 -7.15
C GLU A 182 20.22 31.27 -6.76
N ASN A 183 20.07 31.08 -5.46
CA ASN A 183 19.07 30.19 -4.88
C ASN A 183 17.66 30.72 -5.17
N VAL A 184 16.76 29.84 -5.46
CA VAL A 184 15.33 30.12 -5.60
C VAL A 184 14.60 29.26 -4.59
N ASN A 185 13.85 29.87 -3.70
CA ASN A 185 13.08 29.15 -2.70
C ASN A 185 12.15 28.12 -3.33
N GLU A 186 12.35 26.85 -3.01
CA GLU A 186 11.54 25.73 -3.48
C GLU A 186 10.38 25.47 -2.53
N THR A 187 9.53 24.54 -2.94
CA THR A 187 8.33 24.19 -2.20
C THR A 187 8.62 23.01 -1.26
N PRO A 188 8.35 23.12 0.04
CA PRO A 188 8.48 22.00 0.97
C PRO A 188 7.51 20.86 0.62
N ILE A 189 7.87 19.64 0.98
CA ILE A 189 7.06 18.45 0.69
C ILE A 189 6.89 17.56 1.91
N PHE A 190 5.69 17.00 2.09
CA PHE A 190 5.46 15.89 3.01
C PHE A 190 5.98 14.58 2.39
N SER A 191 6.78 13.82 3.15
CA SER A 191 7.45 12.63 2.62
C SER A 191 6.75 11.31 2.94
N ASN A 192 5.87 11.25 3.97
CA ASN A 192 5.34 9.98 4.46
C ASN A 192 3.84 9.95 4.82
N LEU A 193 3.03 10.86 4.33
CA LEU A 193 1.59 10.94 4.67
C LEU A 193 0.82 9.64 4.42
N GLY A 194 1.28 8.81 3.49
CA GLY A 194 0.70 7.49 3.22
C GLY A 194 0.91 6.46 4.33
N GLN A 195 1.82 6.73 5.29
CA GLN A 195 2.11 5.85 6.43
C GLN A 195 1.28 6.20 7.66
N ILE A 196 0.63 7.36 7.68
CA ILE A 196 -0.24 7.77 8.78
C ILE A 196 -1.43 6.83 8.84
N LYS A 197 -1.68 6.27 10.01
CA LYS A 197 -2.84 5.40 10.23
C LYS A 197 -4.13 6.21 10.06
N ARG A 198 -5.05 5.68 9.26
CA ARG A 198 -6.32 6.33 8.91
C ARG A 198 -7.49 5.90 9.80
N PHE A 199 -7.22 5.05 10.79
CA PHE A 199 -8.21 4.54 11.72
C PHE A 199 -7.69 4.67 13.15
N ALA A 200 -8.56 5.07 14.05
CA ALA A 200 -8.43 4.99 15.49
C ALA A 200 -9.58 4.14 16.01
N ASP A 201 -9.40 3.51 17.15
CA ASP A 201 -10.43 2.70 17.77
C ASP A 201 -10.93 3.40 19.05
N GLU A 202 -12.24 3.40 19.25
CA GLU A 202 -12.86 3.88 20.48
C GLU A 202 -12.23 3.23 21.72
N TYR A 203 -11.90 4.02 22.74
CA TYR A 203 -11.26 3.63 24.01
C TYR A 203 -9.85 3.02 23.87
N VAL A 204 -9.17 3.21 22.76
CA VAL A 204 -7.77 2.81 22.54
C VAL A 204 -6.93 4.02 22.20
N ASP A 205 -5.75 4.12 22.82
CA ASP A 205 -4.79 5.16 22.44
C ASP A 205 -4.39 5.03 20.98
N TYR A 206 -4.49 6.13 20.26
CA TYR A 206 -4.07 6.20 18.87
C TYR A 206 -2.59 6.55 18.80
N GLU A 207 -1.84 5.75 18.06
CA GLU A 207 -0.45 5.98 17.74
C GLU A 207 -0.23 5.78 16.23
N SER A 208 0.52 6.65 15.63
CA SER A 208 0.86 6.59 14.20
C SER A 208 2.34 6.92 13.99
N PRO A 209 2.95 6.51 12.88
CA PRO A 209 4.27 7.01 12.51
C PRO A 209 4.29 8.53 12.50
N ARG A 210 5.41 9.10 12.90
CA ARG A 210 5.66 10.53 12.87
C ARG A 210 5.44 11.10 11.46
N ILE A 211 4.86 12.28 11.36
CA ILE A 211 4.75 13.03 10.12
C ILE A 211 6.13 13.57 9.75
N GLU A 212 6.55 13.35 8.52
CA GLU A 212 7.84 13.77 8.01
C GLU A 212 7.67 14.68 6.79
N TRP A 213 8.54 15.67 6.71
CA TRP A 213 8.61 16.62 5.60
C TRP A 213 10.05 17.02 5.33
N THR A 214 10.31 17.53 4.16
CA THR A 214 11.63 18.00 3.74
C THR A 214 11.47 19.24 2.90
N ASP A 215 12.49 20.06 2.92
CA ASP A 215 12.73 21.10 1.95
C ASP A 215 14.02 20.84 1.19
N THR A 216 14.10 21.32 -0.05
CA THR A 216 15.29 21.21 -0.88
C THR A 216 16.31 22.29 -0.53
N ASP A 217 15.84 23.47 -0.09
CA ASP A 217 16.67 24.60 0.24
C ASP A 217 17.61 24.33 1.42
N GLU A 218 18.91 24.60 1.23
CA GLU A 218 19.94 24.38 2.24
C GLU A 218 19.72 25.23 3.50
N GLY A 219 19.38 24.55 4.61
CA GLY A 219 19.20 25.19 5.92
C GLY A 219 17.77 25.63 6.20
N ASP A 220 16.85 25.45 5.24
CA ASP A 220 15.44 25.70 5.47
C ASP A 220 14.82 24.60 6.33
N ASN A 221 14.00 24.97 7.31
CA ASN A 221 13.32 24.08 8.23
C ASN A 221 11.84 24.44 8.28
N PRO A 222 11.01 23.88 7.37
CA PRO A 222 9.60 24.22 7.31
C PRO A 222 8.87 23.95 8.63
N GLU A 223 8.04 24.90 9.06
CA GLU A 223 7.25 24.81 10.30
C GLU A 223 5.93 24.08 10.06
N LEU A 224 5.68 23.01 10.84
CA LEU A 224 4.41 22.28 10.83
C LEU A 224 3.38 22.98 11.72
N THR A 225 2.22 23.24 11.15
CA THR A 225 1.01 23.71 11.86
C THR A 225 -0.21 22.88 11.50
N THR A 226 -1.21 22.89 12.35
CA THR A 226 -2.45 22.13 12.14
C THR A 226 -3.68 23.02 12.30
N SER A 227 -4.77 22.65 11.65
CA SER A 227 -6.08 23.27 11.88
C SER A 227 -7.21 22.23 11.85
N ASN A 228 -8.30 22.52 12.57
CA ASN A 228 -9.44 21.64 12.75
C ASN A 228 -9.09 20.30 13.41
N LEU A 229 -8.01 20.25 14.19
CA LEU A 229 -7.60 19.03 14.89
C LEU A 229 -8.68 18.62 15.91
N PRO A 230 -9.16 17.35 15.87
CA PRO A 230 -10.12 16.88 16.86
C PRO A 230 -9.51 16.84 18.26
N GLY A 231 -10.34 17.04 19.29
CA GLY A 231 -9.85 17.19 20.68
C GLY A 231 -9.09 16.00 21.24
N TRP A 232 -9.40 14.81 20.77
CA TRP A 232 -8.73 13.56 21.17
C TRP A 232 -7.35 13.39 20.52
N LEU A 233 -7.05 14.07 19.40
CA LEU A 233 -5.81 13.94 18.64
C LEU A 233 -4.81 15.03 19.01
N SER A 234 -3.54 14.71 19.06
CA SER A 234 -2.42 15.62 19.28
C SER A 234 -1.37 15.46 18.19
N ILE A 235 -0.90 16.58 17.66
CA ILE A 235 0.23 16.64 16.75
C ILE A 235 1.14 17.78 17.22
N ASP A 236 2.41 17.46 17.50
CA ASP A 236 3.38 18.48 17.92
C ASP A 236 4.14 19.08 16.71
N SER A 237 4.94 20.10 16.98
CA SER A 237 5.74 20.79 15.96
C SER A 237 6.85 19.92 15.35
N GLU A 238 7.16 18.80 15.97
CA GLU A 238 8.12 17.82 15.44
C GLU A 238 7.46 16.74 14.57
N GLY A 239 6.13 16.77 14.46
CA GLY A 239 5.33 15.82 13.67
C GLY A 239 4.95 14.55 14.43
N ASN A 240 5.21 14.45 15.74
CA ASN A 240 4.71 13.32 16.51
C ASN A 240 3.19 13.39 16.60
N ILE A 241 2.53 12.32 16.18
CA ILE A 241 1.07 12.21 16.14
C ILE A 241 0.59 11.07 17.03
N GLY A 242 -0.36 11.37 17.89
CA GLY A 242 -0.94 10.42 18.84
C GLY A 242 -2.19 10.97 19.49
N SER A 243 -2.84 10.17 20.34
CA SER A 243 -4.00 10.65 21.10
C SER A 243 -3.59 11.47 22.32
N SER A 244 -4.33 12.55 22.58
CA SER A 244 -4.28 13.29 23.85
C SER A 244 -4.99 12.51 24.96
N TYR A 245 -6.01 11.77 24.58
CA TYR A 245 -6.76 10.77 25.35
C TYR A 245 -7.39 9.78 24.35
N PRO A 246 -7.66 8.53 24.75
CA PRO A 246 -8.34 7.57 23.87
C PRO A 246 -9.67 8.15 23.35
N PRO A 247 -9.97 8.06 22.05
CA PRO A 247 -11.24 8.52 21.51
C PRO A 247 -12.42 7.91 22.28
N GLU A 248 -13.45 8.67 22.56
CA GLU A 248 -14.66 8.22 23.24
C GLU A 248 -15.83 8.05 22.26
N SER A 249 -16.99 7.57 22.74
CA SER A 249 -18.19 7.36 21.89
C SER A 249 -18.68 8.63 21.19
N GLY A 250 -18.38 9.80 21.73
CA GLY A 250 -18.67 11.10 21.09
C GLY A 250 -17.74 11.43 19.92
N ASP A 251 -16.61 10.71 19.81
CA ASP A 251 -15.61 10.90 18.78
C ASP A 251 -15.75 9.87 17.62
N VAL A 252 -16.70 8.95 17.69
CA VAL A 252 -16.93 7.94 16.64
C VAL A 252 -17.33 8.60 15.33
N GLY A 253 -16.64 8.24 14.25
CA GLY A 253 -16.86 8.77 12.91
C GLY A 253 -15.61 9.34 12.27
N ASN A 254 -15.80 10.08 11.17
CA ASN A 254 -14.73 10.68 10.40
C ASN A 254 -14.31 12.03 10.96
N HIS A 255 -12.99 12.23 11.10
CA HIS A 255 -12.39 13.49 11.52
C HIS A 255 -11.42 13.98 10.45
N GLU A 256 -11.76 15.11 9.84
CA GLU A 256 -10.95 15.78 8.83
C GLU A 256 -10.22 16.97 9.46
N PHE A 257 -8.91 17.04 9.24
CA PHE A 257 -8.06 18.14 9.69
C PHE A 257 -6.99 18.43 8.65
N LEU A 258 -6.38 19.59 8.77
CA LEU A 258 -5.38 20.07 7.84
C LEU A 258 -4.00 20.06 8.47
N LEU A 259 -3.03 19.52 7.76
CA LEU A 259 -1.61 19.69 7.98
C LEU A 259 -1.10 20.79 7.06
N LYS A 260 -0.29 21.67 7.58
CA LYS A 260 0.31 22.77 6.84
C LYS A 260 1.78 22.88 7.22
N ILE A 261 2.66 22.86 6.22
CA ILE A 261 4.08 23.21 6.37
C ILE A 261 4.34 24.53 5.66
N THR A 262 5.16 25.38 6.27
CA THR A 262 5.54 26.67 5.72
C THR A 262 7.06 26.81 5.87
N ASP A 263 7.75 27.11 4.78
CA ASP A 263 9.18 27.33 4.73
C ASP A 263 9.60 28.74 5.21
N GLU A 264 10.89 29.04 5.25
CA GLU A 264 11.39 30.36 5.63
C GLU A 264 11.13 31.43 4.54
N GLY A 265 10.84 31.01 3.31
CA GLY A 265 10.46 31.88 2.19
C GLY A 265 8.95 32.15 2.09
N ASP A 266 8.14 31.73 3.07
CA ASP A 266 6.68 31.84 3.14
C ASP A 266 5.90 31.00 2.10
N ILE A 267 6.55 30.03 1.44
CA ILE A 267 5.84 29.05 0.63
C ILE A 267 5.15 28.02 1.55
N THR A 268 3.92 27.73 1.24
CA THR A 268 3.08 26.88 2.07
C THR A 268 2.51 25.70 1.29
N VAL A 269 2.64 24.50 1.85
CA VAL A 269 1.94 23.30 1.40
C VAL A 269 0.94 22.86 2.46
N GLN A 270 -0.27 22.50 2.02
CA GLN A 270 -1.36 22.06 2.88
C GLN A 270 -1.93 20.74 2.38
N GLU A 271 -2.14 19.81 3.31
CA GLU A 271 -2.71 18.50 3.04
C GLU A 271 -3.86 18.20 4.01
N GLU A 272 -4.92 17.60 3.49
CA GLU A 272 -6.07 17.17 4.27
C GLU A 272 -5.90 15.71 4.71
N ILE A 273 -6.07 15.49 6.00
CA ILE A 273 -6.00 14.16 6.61
C ILE A 273 -7.36 13.81 7.17
N ASN A 274 -7.81 12.59 6.87
CA ASN A 274 -8.99 12.01 7.48
C ASN A 274 -8.57 10.80 8.33
N ILE A 275 -9.06 10.76 9.58
CA ILE A 275 -8.96 9.61 10.49
C ILE A 275 -10.37 9.23 10.91
N GLU A 276 -10.74 7.97 10.69
CA GLU A 276 -12.00 7.40 11.15
C GLU A 276 -11.82 6.81 12.55
N VAL A 277 -12.58 7.29 13.52
CA VAL A 277 -12.74 6.63 14.83
C VAL A 277 -13.83 5.58 14.72
N ARG A 278 -13.45 4.32 14.93
CA ARG A 278 -14.36 3.18 14.83
C ARG A 278 -14.96 2.85 16.18
N GLU A 279 -16.28 2.63 16.17
CA GLU A 279 -17.03 2.20 17.35
C GLU A 279 -16.54 0.87 17.88
N ASN A 280 -16.44 0.71 19.18
CA ASN A 280 -16.23 -0.59 19.83
C ASN A 280 -17.55 -1.36 19.86
N LEU A 281 -17.56 -2.55 19.28
CA LEU A 281 -18.73 -3.46 19.25
C LEU A 281 -18.44 -4.67 20.13
N ALA A 282 -19.46 -5.12 20.87
CA ALA A 282 -19.32 -6.33 21.69
C ALA A 282 -19.07 -7.57 20.81
N PRO A 283 -18.23 -8.51 21.24
CA PRO A 283 -18.07 -9.78 20.57
C PRO A 283 -19.36 -10.61 20.63
N GLU A 284 -19.59 -11.45 19.63
CA GLU A 284 -20.82 -12.25 19.49
C GLU A 284 -20.53 -13.72 19.21
N PHE A 285 -21.32 -14.61 19.79
CA PHE A 285 -21.31 -16.03 19.45
C PHE A 285 -21.93 -16.26 18.08
N THR A 286 -21.33 -17.15 17.28
CA THR A 286 -21.78 -17.39 15.89
C THR A 286 -22.51 -18.73 15.70
N ASN A 287 -22.39 -19.68 16.65
CA ASN A 287 -22.92 -21.04 16.50
C ASN A 287 -23.70 -21.56 17.73
N LEU A 288 -24.34 -20.68 18.46
CA LEU A 288 -25.13 -21.07 19.66
C LEU A 288 -26.16 -22.18 19.39
N GLY A 289 -26.64 -22.28 18.17
CA GLY A 289 -27.53 -23.36 17.74
C GLY A 289 -26.92 -24.78 17.74
N SER A 290 -25.58 -24.86 17.88
CA SER A 290 -24.88 -26.15 18.01
C SER A 290 -24.88 -26.70 19.42
N ILE A 291 -25.30 -25.93 20.42
CA ILE A 291 -25.37 -26.36 21.83
C ILE A 291 -26.55 -27.35 21.90
N PRO A 292 -26.33 -28.62 22.34
CA PRO A 292 -27.42 -29.55 22.52
C PRO A 292 -28.31 -29.14 23.71
N SER A 293 -29.61 -29.33 23.59
CA SER A 293 -30.52 -29.08 24.71
C SER A 293 -30.49 -30.21 25.74
N ALA A 294 -30.07 -31.40 25.33
CA ALA A 294 -29.91 -32.55 26.20
C ALA A 294 -28.77 -33.46 25.71
N ILE A 295 -28.12 -34.11 26.65
CA ILE A 295 -27.13 -35.16 26.44
C ILE A 295 -27.48 -36.36 27.32
N ARG A 296 -26.88 -37.52 27.05
CA ARG A 296 -27.17 -38.74 27.79
C ARG A 296 -25.94 -39.28 28.50
N VAL A 297 -26.16 -39.90 29.65
CA VAL A 297 -25.16 -40.69 30.35
C VAL A 297 -24.67 -41.85 29.46
N GLY A 298 -23.37 -42.09 29.46
CA GLY A 298 -22.74 -43.16 28.66
C GLY A 298 -22.45 -42.81 27.21
N CYS A 299 -22.94 -41.63 26.71
CA CYS A 299 -22.61 -41.15 25.39
C CYS A 299 -21.31 -40.33 25.34
N TYR A 300 -20.79 -39.95 26.50
CA TYR A 300 -19.59 -39.12 26.64
C TYR A 300 -18.63 -39.72 27.67
N ASP A 301 -17.39 -39.82 27.30
CA ASP A 301 -16.29 -40.24 28.15
C ASP A 301 -15.54 -39.05 28.76
N ASP A 302 -14.49 -39.36 29.54
CA ASP A 302 -13.57 -38.36 30.11
C ASP A 302 -12.94 -37.54 28.99
N ASN A 303 -13.02 -36.20 29.07
CA ASN A 303 -12.51 -35.21 28.12
C ASN A 303 -13.23 -35.18 26.75
N ASP A 304 -14.36 -35.86 26.64
CA ASP A 304 -15.16 -35.77 25.42
C ASP A 304 -15.74 -34.36 25.22
N ASN A 305 -15.65 -33.88 23.98
CA ASN A 305 -16.19 -32.60 23.58
C ASN A 305 -17.70 -32.70 23.33
N ILE A 306 -18.45 -31.81 23.99
CA ILE A 306 -19.90 -31.70 23.76
C ILE A 306 -20.14 -30.75 22.57
N VAL A 307 -19.49 -29.59 22.58
CA VAL A 307 -19.59 -28.60 21.50
C VAL A 307 -18.40 -27.67 21.51
N ASP A 308 -17.91 -27.31 20.33
CA ASP A 308 -16.99 -26.21 20.11
C ASP A 308 -17.81 -24.98 19.76
N LEU A 309 -17.74 -23.95 20.61
CA LEU A 309 -18.38 -22.68 20.34
C LEU A 309 -17.47 -21.79 19.52
N SER A 310 -18.08 -21.10 18.60
CA SER A 310 -17.41 -20.12 17.73
C SER A 310 -17.94 -18.73 18.07
N TRP A 311 -17.07 -17.76 17.96
CA TRP A 311 -17.42 -16.34 18.12
C TRP A 311 -16.65 -15.47 17.15
N ARG A 312 -17.09 -14.28 17.01
CA ARG A 312 -16.37 -13.21 16.33
C ARG A 312 -16.47 -11.93 17.13
N ASP A 313 -15.43 -11.17 17.11
CA ASP A 313 -15.47 -9.76 17.45
C ASP A 313 -15.60 -8.96 16.13
N PRO A 314 -16.68 -8.16 15.95
CA PRO A 314 -16.84 -7.35 14.74
C PRO A 314 -15.68 -6.39 14.52
N ASN A 315 -14.97 -5.99 15.58
CA ASN A 315 -13.80 -5.14 15.52
C ASN A 315 -12.53 -5.89 15.06
N ASN A 316 -12.45 -7.21 15.23
CA ASN A 316 -11.31 -8.05 14.82
C ASN A 316 -11.40 -8.61 13.39
N SER A 317 -12.54 -8.52 12.74
CA SER A 317 -12.83 -9.23 11.48
C SER A 317 -12.22 -8.61 10.23
N ALA A 318 -11.61 -7.44 10.30
CA ALA A 318 -11.01 -6.78 9.15
C ALA A 318 -9.52 -6.53 9.37
N ALA A 319 -8.70 -6.77 8.36
CA ALA A 319 -7.27 -6.48 8.31
C ALA A 319 -6.90 -4.99 8.55
N GLN A 320 -7.84 -4.19 8.99
CA GLN A 320 -7.74 -2.75 9.20
C GLN A 320 -7.62 -2.36 10.69
N PHE A 321 -7.81 -3.30 11.63
CA PHE A 321 -7.72 -3.00 13.06
C PHE A 321 -6.30 -3.18 13.57
N ASN A 322 -5.76 -2.16 14.20
CA ASN A 322 -4.43 -2.17 14.83
C ASN A 322 -4.44 -2.65 16.29
N GLY A 323 -5.58 -3.08 16.79
CA GLY A 323 -5.72 -3.62 18.13
C GLY A 323 -5.87 -5.13 18.08
N ASN A 324 -5.06 -5.87 18.82
CA ASN A 324 -5.31 -7.26 19.13
C ASN A 324 -6.39 -7.32 20.23
N ASP A 325 -7.66 -7.14 19.85
CA ASP A 325 -8.75 -7.40 20.78
C ASP A 325 -8.70 -8.90 21.11
N VAL A 326 -8.41 -9.19 22.35
CA VAL A 326 -8.40 -10.56 22.87
C VAL A 326 -9.77 -10.81 23.48
N VAL A 327 -10.46 -11.81 22.95
CA VAL A 327 -11.75 -12.25 23.51
C VAL A 327 -11.47 -13.24 24.61
N THR A 328 -12.02 -13.01 25.81
CA THR A 328 -11.89 -13.90 26.94
C THR A 328 -13.21 -14.59 27.23
N PHE A 329 -13.12 -15.86 27.60
CA PHE A 329 -14.27 -16.65 28.01
C PHE A 329 -14.39 -16.73 29.50
N THR A 330 -15.59 -16.57 30.01
CA THR A 330 -15.95 -16.94 31.37
C THR A 330 -17.23 -17.77 31.36
N HIS A 331 -17.39 -18.70 32.27
CA HIS A 331 -18.63 -19.44 32.45
C HIS A 331 -19.01 -19.43 33.94
N GLU A 332 -20.31 -19.38 34.20
CA GLU A 332 -20.87 -19.56 35.52
C GLU A 332 -21.86 -20.73 35.46
N GLY A 333 -21.62 -21.76 36.27
CA GLY A 333 -22.52 -22.88 36.41
C GLY A 333 -23.35 -22.74 37.68
N THR A 334 -24.68 -22.87 37.61
CA THR A 334 -25.57 -22.94 38.76
C THR A 334 -25.86 -24.41 39.06
N GLY A 335 -25.21 -24.92 40.14
CA GLY A 335 -25.36 -26.31 40.59
C GLY A 335 -24.04 -27.06 40.59
N SER A 336 -24.01 -28.26 41.16
CA SER A 336 -22.79 -29.09 41.19
C SER A 336 -22.59 -29.80 39.85
N ILE A 337 -22.22 -29.06 38.81
CA ILE A 337 -21.88 -29.64 37.51
C ILE A 337 -20.41 -30.06 37.52
N ASN A 338 -20.05 -31.01 38.33
CA ASN A 338 -18.65 -31.43 38.49
C ASN A 338 -18.13 -32.36 37.39
N TRP A 339 -18.96 -32.68 36.43
CA TRP A 339 -18.61 -33.48 35.23
C TRP A 339 -18.42 -32.63 33.99
N LEU A 340 -18.88 -31.37 34.01
CA LEU A 340 -18.82 -30.42 32.87
C LEU A 340 -17.83 -29.32 33.15
N ASN A 341 -17.09 -28.92 32.13
CA ASN A 341 -16.21 -27.75 32.18
C ASN A 341 -16.17 -27.02 30.85
N PHE A 342 -15.60 -25.84 30.89
CA PHE A 342 -15.41 -25.01 29.75
C PHE A 342 -13.92 -24.70 29.59
N ASP A 343 -13.37 -24.90 28.40
CA ASP A 343 -12.00 -24.53 28.10
C ASP A 343 -11.93 -23.03 27.75
N ASN A 344 -11.27 -22.24 28.59
CA ASN A 344 -11.08 -20.82 28.44
C ASN A 344 -9.89 -20.46 27.50
N ASP A 345 -9.06 -21.45 27.16
CA ASP A 345 -7.86 -21.28 26.37
C ASP A 345 -8.18 -21.40 24.87
N ASP A 346 -8.67 -20.34 24.24
CA ASP A 346 -8.83 -20.11 22.80
C ASP A 346 -9.87 -20.94 22.02
N ASN A 347 -10.40 -22.02 22.53
CA ASN A 347 -11.22 -22.92 21.72
C ASN A 347 -12.71 -22.95 22.04
N GLY A 348 -13.18 -22.30 23.10
CA GLY A 348 -14.62 -22.27 23.45
C GLY A 348 -15.24 -23.66 23.58
N LYS A 349 -14.48 -24.60 24.11
CA LYS A 349 -14.87 -26.01 24.18
C LYS A 349 -15.67 -26.29 25.44
N LEU A 350 -16.93 -26.69 25.29
CA LEU A 350 -17.72 -27.29 26.37
C LEU A 350 -17.47 -28.80 26.38
N PHE A 351 -16.95 -29.35 27.47
CA PHE A 351 -16.50 -30.73 27.50
C PHE A 351 -16.76 -31.43 28.85
N CYS A 352 -16.77 -32.76 28.84
CA CYS A 352 -16.85 -33.56 30.04
C CYS A 352 -15.45 -33.68 30.69
N VAL A 353 -15.28 -33.22 31.93
CA VAL A 353 -14.04 -33.47 32.71
C VAL A 353 -13.96 -34.90 33.24
N ARG A 354 -15.10 -35.57 33.34
CA ARG A 354 -15.26 -36.98 33.59
C ARG A 354 -16.52 -37.47 32.91
N ALA A 355 -16.62 -38.76 32.65
CA ALA A 355 -17.83 -39.38 32.19
C ALA A 355 -19.01 -39.09 33.16
N PRO A 356 -20.13 -38.55 32.68
CA PRO A 356 -21.30 -38.35 33.54
C PRO A 356 -21.95 -39.68 33.92
N GLU A 357 -22.51 -39.77 35.14
CA GLU A 357 -23.21 -40.94 35.67
C GLU A 357 -24.71 -40.64 35.89
N ASN A 358 -25.55 -41.64 36.05
CA ASN A 358 -27.00 -41.46 36.31
C ASN A 358 -27.27 -40.59 37.58
N GLY A 359 -26.35 -40.59 38.53
CA GLY A 359 -26.43 -39.70 39.69
C GLY A 359 -26.19 -38.21 39.42
N ASP A 360 -25.71 -37.87 38.25
CA ASP A 360 -25.52 -36.49 37.80
C ASP A 360 -26.69 -35.96 36.96
N ALA A 361 -27.65 -36.83 36.63
CA ALA A 361 -28.80 -36.52 35.76
C ALA A 361 -29.62 -35.35 36.33
N GLY A 362 -30.10 -34.51 35.44
CA GLY A 362 -30.85 -33.30 35.73
C GLY A 362 -30.52 -32.16 34.79
N THR A 363 -31.06 -30.98 35.06
CA THR A 363 -30.87 -29.79 34.24
C THR A 363 -29.84 -28.85 34.89
N ALA A 364 -28.88 -28.44 34.13
CA ALA A 364 -27.90 -27.44 34.48
C ALA A 364 -28.17 -26.10 33.75
N SER A 365 -28.18 -24.99 34.50
CA SER A 365 -28.21 -23.65 33.92
C SER A 365 -26.78 -23.15 33.74
N ILE A 366 -26.39 -22.81 32.56
CA ILE A 366 -25.04 -22.41 32.19
C ILE A 366 -25.10 -21.01 31.61
N THR A 367 -24.18 -20.14 32.04
CA THR A 367 -23.98 -18.83 31.42
C THR A 367 -22.55 -18.76 30.91
N ILE A 368 -22.40 -18.43 29.65
CA ILE A 368 -21.13 -18.17 29.00
C ILE A 368 -21.06 -16.70 28.64
N SER A 369 -19.88 -16.08 28.77
CA SER A 369 -19.68 -14.69 28.44
C SER A 369 -18.42 -14.50 27.59
N LEU A 370 -18.54 -13.59 26.64
CA LEU A 370 -17.44 -13.09 25.83
C LEU A 370 -17.17 -11.65 26.22
N GLN A 371 -15.92 -11.27 26.27
CA GLN A 371 -15.53 -9.89 26.56
C GLN A 371 -14.36 -9.52 25.69
N ASP A 372 -14.42 -8.34 25.06
CA ASP A 372 -13.27 -7.77 24.38
C ASP A 372 -12.18 -7.34 25.39
N ASN A 373 -11.00 -7.08 24.88
CA ASN A 373 -9.84 -6.71 25.69
C ASN A 373 -9.61 -5.19 25.72
N ARG A 374 -10.64 -4.37 25.62
CA ARG A 374 -10.47 -2.91 25.68
C ARG A 374 -10.04 -2.46 27.08
N PRO A 375 -8.91 -1.72 27.19
CA PRO A 375 -8.37 -1.37 28.51
C PRO A 375 -9.29 -0.52 29.37
N SER A 376 -10.07 0.36 28.75
CA SER A 376 -10.85 1.37 29.47
C SER A 376 -12.33 1.02 29.59
N ARG A 377 -12.87 0.25 28.65
CA ARG A 377 -14.32 -0.03 28.56
C ARG A 377 -14.59 -1.32 27.79
N PRO A 378 -14.26 -2.48 28.36
CA PRO A 378 -14.53 -3.75 27.71
C PRO A 378 -16.04 -3.94 27.55
N LEU A 379 -16.46 -4.32 26.33
CA LEU A 379 -17.81 -4.74 26.04
C LEU A 379 -17.89 -6.26 26.05
N GLY A 380 -19.05 -6.78 26.44
CA GLY A 380 -19.24 -8.23 26.53
C GLY A 380 -20.64 -8.66 26.11
N THR A 381 -20.74 -9.93 25.72
CA THR A 381 -21.99 -10.60 25.44
C THR A 381 -22.12 -11.81 26.32
N GLU A 382 -23.29 -11.96 26.95
CA GLU A 382 -23.63 -13.11 27.77
C GLU A 382 -24.71 -13.94 27.10
N TYR A 383 -24.59 -15.25 27.21
CA TYR A 383 -25.59 -16.20 26.77
C TYR A 383 -25.82 -17.26 27.81
N SER A 384 -27.09 -17.42 28.23
CA SER A 384 -27.52 -18.44 29.19
C SER A 384 -28.34 -19.51 28.49
N PHE A 385 -28.07 -20.74 28.82
CA PHE A 385 -28.80 -21.90 28.32
C PHE A 385 -28.95 -22.98 29.38
N GLU A 386 -29.88 -23.88 29.15
CA GLU A 386 -30.07 -25.07 29.96
C GLU A 386 -29.56 -26.28 29.18
N LEU A 387 -28.81 -27.15 29.85
CA LEU A 387 -28.35 -28.43 29.35
C LEU A 387 -28.91 -29.50 30.26
N GLU A 388 -29.74 -30.38 29.69
CA GLU A 388 -30.30 -31.52 30.39
C GLU A 388 -29.42 -32.77 30.22
N LEU A 389 -29.00 -33.36 31.35
CA LEU A 389 -28.38 -34.70 31.33
C LEU A 389 -29.44 -35.75 31.66
N LEU A 390 -29.72 -36.58 30.67
CA LEU A 390 -30.71 -37.66 30.79
C LEU A 390 -30.04 -38.92 31.36
N GLU A 391 -30.75 -39.59 32.28
CA GLU A 391 -30.36 -40.94 32.70
C GLU A 391 -30.31 -41.89 31.50
N ASN A 392 -29.38 -42.83 31.54
CA ASN A 392 -29.25 -43.85 30.54
C ASN A 392 -28.66 -45.13 31.17
N ASP A 393 -29.37 -46.23 31.04
CA ASP A 393 -28.94 -47.54 31.46
C ASP A 393 -28.60 -48.38 30.22
N ALA A 394 -27.57 -49.23 30.34
CA ALA A 394 -27.19 -50.12 29.25
C ALA A 394 -28.26 -51.12 28.92
N PRO A 395 -28.52 -51.42 27.64
CA PRO A 395 -29.48 -52.46 27.25
C PRO A 395 -29.12 -53.82 27.81
N GLN A 396 -30.11 -54.62 28.07
CA GLN A 396 -29.98 -55.94 28.70
C GLN A 396 -30.61 -57.02 27.83
N PHE A 397 -29.98 -58.20 27.80
CA PHE A 397 -30.56 -59.41 27.22
C PHE A 397 -31.37 -60.15 28.26
N SER A 398 -32.59 -60.53 27.88
CA SER A 398 -33.54 -61.22 28.82
C SER A 398 -33.54 -62.73 28.72
N ASN A 399 -33.19 -63.33 27.59
CA ASN A 399 -33.38 -64.73 27.34
C ASN A 399 -32.11 -65.49 26.89
N LEU A 400 -30.95 -64.90 26.79
CA LEU A 400 -29.70 -65.56 26.40
C LEU A 400 -29.26 -66.67 27.33
N GLY A 401 -29.87 -66.79 28.55
CA GLY A 401 -29.73 -67.96 29.40
C GLY A 401 -30.25 -69.24 28.80
N ASN A 402 -31.20 -69.12 27.87
CA ASN A 402 -31.87 -70.25 27.17
C ASN A 402 -31.19 -70.55 25.81
N PHE A 403 -30.15 -69.85 25.42
CA PHE A 403 -29.41 -70.13 24.16
C PHE A 403 -28.90 -71.60 24.19
N PRO A 404 -29.09 -72.36 23.12
CA PRO A 404 -28.72 -73.80 23.11
C PRO A 404 -27.19 -73.99 23.33
N SER A 405 -26.81 -74.87 24.22
CA SER A 405 -25.40 -75.21 24.45
C SER A 405 -24.88 -76.31 23.54
N ALA A 406 -25.83 -77.07 22.91
CA ALA A 406 -25.55 -78.11 21.91
C ALA A 406 -26.47 -77.95 20.73
N ILE A 407 -26.01 -78.11 19.52
CA ILE A 407 -26.72 -77.98 18.26
C ILE A 407 -26.43 -79.21 17.39
N PRO A 408 -27.42 -80.00 16.95
CA PRO A 408 -27.19 -81.16 16.11
C PRO A 408 -26.68 -80.75 14.71
N ALA A 409 -25.69 -81.43 14.18
CA ALA A 409 -25.25 -81.31 12.82
C ALA A 409 -26.37 -81.83 11.85
N GLY A 410 -26.58 -81.14 10.74
CA GLY A 410 -27.56 -81.44 9.73
C GLY A 410 -28.97 -80.97 10.09
N GLU A 411 -29.23 -80.39 11.24
CA GLU A 411 -30.52 -79.79 11.63
C GLU A 411 -30.45 -78.26 11.69
N THR A 412 -31.57 -77.59 11.39
CA THR A 412 -31.67 -76.14 11.57
C THR A 412 -32.11 -75.81 12.98
N THR A 413 -31.37 -75.02 13.70
CA THR A 413 -31.78 -74.55 15.02
C THR A 413 -32.10 -73.07 14.92
N GLU A 414 -33.31 -72.72 15.41
CA GLU A 414 -33.75 -71.30 15.46
C GLU A 414 -33.83 -70.88 16.92
N PHE A 415 -33.39 -69.62 17.16
CA PHE A 415 -33.46 -68.96 18.46
C PHE A 415 -33.79 -67.49 18.25
N ASN A 416 -34.77 -67.00 19.03
CA ASN A 416 -35.05 -65.56 19.02
C ASN A 416 -34.38 -64.93 20.26
N VAL A 417 -33.55 -63.92 20.05
CA VAL A 417 -32.87 -63.13 21.13
C VAL A 417 -33.79 -62.01 21.54
N ASP A 418 -34.09 -61.93 22.83
CA ASP A 418 -34.87 -60.84 23.39
C ASP A 418 -33.98 -59.93 24.23
N TRP A 419 -34.21 -58.64 24.11
CA TRP A 419 -33.53 -57.59 24.87
C TRP A 419 -34.55 -56.54 25.31
N PHE A 420 -34.15 -55.71 26.25
CA PHE A 420 -34.89 -54.54 26.73
C PHE A 420 -33.92 -53.46 27.21
N ASP A 421 -34.43 -52.24 27.23
CA ASP A 421 -33.79 -51.08 27.81
C ASP A 421 -34.70 -50.47 28.88
N LEU A 422 -34.10 -50.03 30.03
CA LEU A 422 -34.88 -49.47 31.13
C LEU A 422 -35.39 -48.08 30.84
N ASN A 423 -34.66 -47.30 30.01
CA ASN A 423 -35.04 -45.96 29.59
C ASN A 423 -35.99 -45.99 28.39
N GLY A 424 -36.14 -47.14 27.73
CA GLY A 424 -37.02 -47.34 26.58
C GLY A 424 -36.36 -46.91 25.26
N ASP A 425 -35.05 -46.90 25.20
CA ASP A 425 -34.30 -46.51 24.03
C ASP A 425 -34.42 -47.56 22.90
N VAL A 426 -34.22 -47.06 21.68
CA VAL A 426 -34.19 -47.95 20.50
C VAL A 426 -32.86 -48.69 20.48
N ILE A 427 -32.95 -50.02 20.51
CA ILE A 427 -31.79 -50.90 20.56
C ILE A 427 -31.40 -51.35 19.15
N ASP A 428 -30.15 -51.17 18.82
CA ASP A 428 -29.49 -51.75 17.64
C ASP A 428 -28.84 -53.08 18.04
N PHE A 429 -29.43 -54.17 17.49
CA PHE A 429 -28.98 -55.53 17.75
C PHE A 429 -28.07 -56.02 16.63
N SER A 430 -26.94 -56.65 17.02
CA SER A 430 -26.02 -57.27 16.08
C SER A 430 -25.38 -58.54 16.64
N VAL A 431 -24.90 -59.38 15.76
CA VAL A 431 -24.20 -60.61 16.09
C VAL A 431 -22.83 -60.64 15.43
N THR A 432 -21.83 -60.95 16.22
CA THR A 432 -20.46 -61.19 15.71
C THR A 432 -20.20 -62.70 15.73
N ALA A 433 -20.10 -63.30 14.55
CA ALA A 433 -19.77 -64.71 14.34
C ALA A 433 -18.98 -64.85 13.03
N TYR A 434 -17.99 -65.76 13.01
CA TYR A 434 -17.07 -65.94 11.87
C TYR A 434 -17.37 -67.23 11.08
N PHE A 435 -18.65 -67.67 11.06
CA PHE A 435 -19.07 -68.88 10.34
C PHE A 435 -20.32 -68.64 9.47
N SER A 436 -20.27 -69.11 8.23
CA SER A 436 -21.23 -68.79 7.17
C SER A 436 -22.57 -69.57 7.29
N TRP A 437 -22.67 -70.55 8.22
CA TRP A 437 -23.87 -71.36 8.48
C TRP A 437 -24.72 -70.80 9.64
N LEU A 438 -24.42 -69.58 10.10
CA LEU A 438 -25.24 -68.80 11.00
C LEU A 438 -25.78 -67.58 10.24
N ALA A 439 -27.06 -67.35 10.35
CA ALA A 439 -27.75 -66.16 9.88
C ALA A 439 -28.46 -65.47 11.05
N TRP A 440 -28.60 -64.18 10.99
CA TRP A 440 -29.34 -63.39 11.98
C TRP A 440 -30.00 -62.17 11.32
N ASP A 441 -31.01 -61.60 11.97
CA ASP A 441 -31.64 -60.34 11.57
C ASP A 441 -31.71 -59.36 12.75
N SER A 442 -32.04 -58.07 12.44
CA SER A 442 -32.17 -57.00 13.43
C SER A 442 -33.33 -57.17 14.40
N SER A 443 -34.23 -58.18 14.19
CA SER A 443 -35.33 -58.53 15.09
C SER A 443 -34.91 -59.62 16.09
N GLY A 444 -33.65 -60.01 16.10
CA GLY A 444 -33.13 -61.03 17.02
C GLY A 444 -33.33 -62.52 16.57
N ASN A 445 -33.81 -62.72 15.36
CA ASN A 445 -33.96 -64.10 14.86
C ASN A 445 -32.58 -64.63 14.46
N ILE A 446 -32.16 -65.73 15.08
CA ILE A 446 -30.92 -66.45 14.81
C ILE A 446 -31.29 -67.80 14.18
N THR A 447 -30.68 -68.11 13.06
CA THR A 447 -30.78 -69.38 12.37
C THR A 447 -29.40 -69.98 12.25
N ILE A 448 -29.22 -71.18 12.79
CA ILE A 448 -27.94 -71.94 12.81
C ILE A 448 -28.18 -73.25 12.06
N ASN A 449 -27.42 -73.45 10.96
CA ASN A 449 -27.56 -74.58 10.08
C ASN A 449 -26.22 -75.24 9.81
N PRO A 450 -25.64 -75.96 10.80
CA PRO A 450 -24.39 -76.68 10.68
C PRO A 450 -24.50 -77.94 9.92
N THR A 451 -23.44 -78.42 9.33
CA THR A 451 -23.28 -79.76 8.73
C THR A 451 -22.31 -80.61 9.57
N ASP A 452 -22.25 -81.92 9.29
CA ASP A 452 -21.30 -82.84 9.99
C ASP A 452 -19.85 -82.36 9.93
N SER A 453 -19.46 -81.56 8.89
CA SER A 453 -18.15 -81.01 8.79
C SER A 453 -17.87 -79.83 9.78
N HIS A 454 -18.90 -79.39 10.49
CA HIS A 454 -18.84 -78.33 11.48
C HIS A 454 -18.88 -78.85 12.93
N VAL A 455 -18.75 -80.12 13.15
CA VAL A 455 -18.67 -80.68 14.53
C VAL A 455 -17.49 -80.04 15.28
N GLY A 456 -17.85 -79.46 16.46
CA GLY A 456 -16.81 -78.69 17.24
C GLY A 456 -17.47 -77.64 18.14
N SER A 457 -16.61 -76.88 18.81
CA SER A 457 -17.01 -75.80 19.72
C SER A 457 -16.90 -74.45 19.07
N TYR A 458 -17.93 -73.61 19.20
CA TYR A 458 -18.02 -72.25 18.59
C TYR A 458 -18.46 -71.24 19.63
N THR A 459 -18.01 -70.02 19.44
CA THR A 459 -18.44 -68.88 20.26
C THR A 459 -19.09 -67.82 19.36
N ILE A 460 -20.15 -67.27 19.83
CA ILE A 460 -20.94 -66.19 19.19
C ILE A 460 -21.08 -65.03 20.21
N SER A 461 -20.89 -63.81 19.75
CA SER A 461 -21.12 -62.61 20.55
C SER A 461 -22.38 -61.90 20.10
N PHE A 462 -23.30 -61.68 21.04
CA PHE A 462 -24.50 -60.88 20.87
C PHE A 462 -24.25 -59.46 21.38
N ASN A 463 -24.53 -58.46 20.59
CA ASN A 463 -24.39 -57.08 20.94
C ASN A 463 -25.73 -56.37 20.88
N ALA A 464 -26.06 -55.62 21.91
CA ALA A 464 -27.21 -54.73 21.98
C ALA A 464 -26.70 -53.32 22.32
N SER A 465 -26.97 -52.32 21.48
CA SER A 465 -26.53 -50.95 21.67
C SER A 465 -27.70 -50.00 21.63
N ASP A 466 -27.73 -49.03 22.56
CA ASP A 466 -28.65 -47.87 22.58
C ASP A 466 -28.05 -46.64 21.89
N GLY A 467 -26.88 -46.79 21.31
CA GLY A 467 -26.11 -45.69 20.72
C GLY A 467 -25.11 -45.05 21.66
N CYS A 468 -25.24 -45.27 22.99
CA CYS A 468 -24.33 -44.76 24.03
C CYS A 468 -23.59 -45.95 24.69
N TYR A 469 -24.33 -46.92 25.18
CA TYR A 469 -23.82 -48.16 25.74
C TYR A 469 -23.96 -49.32 24.77
N THR A 470 -23.08 -50.28 24.89
CA THR A 470 -23.19 -51.58 24.21
C THR A 470 -23.00 -52.70 25.20
N THR A 471 -24.03 -53.52 25.34
CA THR A 471 -23.95 -54.76 26.12
C THR A 471 -23.57 -55.90 25.19
N THR A 472 -22.45 -56.57 25.51
CA THR A 472 -21.98 -57.75 24.76
C THR A 472 -22.08 -58.98 25.63
N VAL A 473 -22.68 -60.03 25.14
CA VAL A 473 -22.76 -61.34 25.79
C VAL A 473 -22.24 -62.41 24.86
N GLU A 474 -21.25 -63.16 25.31
CA GLU A 474 -20.68 -64.28 24.59
C GLU A 474 -21.38 -65.61 25.00
N LYS A 475 -21.70 -66.40 24.01
CA LYS A 475 -22.24 -67.75 24.19
C LYS A 475 -21.40 -68.78 23.43
N THR A 476 -20.96 -69.81 24.13
CA THR A 476 -20.29 -70.95 23.52
C THR A 476 -21.25 -72.08 23.40
N PHE A 477 -21.26 -72.75 22.27
CA PHE A 477 -22.09 -73.95 21.99
C PHE A 477 -21.23 -74.95 21.22
N THR A 478 -21.69 -76.24 21.27
CA THR A 478 -21.03 -77.32 20.53
C THR A 478 -22.01 -77.80 19.41
N VAL A 479 -21.42 -77.99 18.23
CA VAL A 479 -22.05 -78.74 17.17
C VAL A 479 -21.77 -80.27 17.39
N GLU A 480 -22.81 -81.07 17.57
CA GLU A 480 -22.71 -82.48 17.86
C GLU A 480 -23.20 -83.29 16.67
N GLU A 481 -22.72 -84.58 16.50
CA GLU A 481 -23.24 -85.52 15.48
C GLU A 481 -24.66 -85.86 15.69
#